data_5ee64a67d1274c287813075cca9cce17
#
_entry.id   5ee64a67d1274c287813075cca9cce17
#
_cell.length_a   1.000
_cell.length_b   1.000
_cell.length_c   1.000
_cell.angle_alpha   90.00
_cell.angle_beta   90.00
_cell.angle_gamma   90.00
#
_symmetry.space_group_name_H-M   'P 1'
#
loop_
_entity.id
_entity.type
_entity.pdbx_description
1 polymer ?
#
loop_
_entity_poly.entity_id
_entity_poly.type
_entity_poly.pdbx_seq_one_letter_code
_entity_poly.pdbx_strand_id
1 'polypeptide(L)'
;MADPSRANLEAMKEKHPQVGGGGRLQVPGTDLPQVSFAQTDVDKAVRRFRRGSAPGPDGLRPEHLRVALQAAPGRRERALQSLTRLINMMAAGGVPDEVAPYLAGARLHATKKKSGGLRPIAVGNLMRRLVGKCCAAKVQDRAAALFSPHQLGVGIRGGCEAIVHSAKKVLVHRFWKLVMLTSRKLVLVPL
;
A
#
# COMPACT_ATOMS: atom_id res chain seq x y z
N MET A 1 -1.99 14.20 -14.96
CA MET A 1 -2.24 15.02 -13.76
C MET A 1 -3.30 16.06 -14.07
N ALA A 2 -4.00 16.60 -13.07
CA ALA A 2 -4.89 17.74 -13.25
C ALA A 2 -4.05 19.03 -13.29
N ASP A 3 -4.52 20.03 -14.06
CA ASP A 3 -3.82 21.29 -14.17
C ASP A 3 -3.83 22.05 -12.83
N PRO A 4 -2.76 22.78 -12.49
CA PRO A 4 -2.70 23.60 -11.29
C PRO A 4 -3.67 24.81 -11.47
N SER A 5 -4.85 24.72 -10.90
CA SER A 5 -5.83 25.78 -10.87
C SER A 5 -6.34 26.00 -9.45
N ARG A 6 -6.85 27.22 -9.17
CA ARG A 6 -7.45 27.54 -7.87
C ARG A 6 -8.64 26.65 -7.55
N ALA A 7 -9.48 26.35 -8.55
CA ALA A 7 -10.62 25.44 -8.38
C ALA A 7 -10.19 24.02 -8.00
N ASN A 8 -9.12 23.50 -8.63
CA ASN A 8 -8.57 22.20 -8.29
C ASN A 8 -7.92 22.20 -6.89
N LEU A 9 -7.33 23.31 -6.47
CA LEU A 9 -6.77 23.45 -5.12
C LEU A 9 -7.89 23.41 -4.05
N GLU A 10 -8.97 24.16 -4.25
CA GLU A 10 -10.10 24.15 -3.31
C GLU A 10 -10.78 22.77 -3.23
N ALA A 11 -11.00 22.12 -4.36
CA ALA A 11 -11.52 20.74 -4.39
C ALA A 11 -10.59 19.73 -3.70
N MET A 12 -9.29 19.99 -3.68
CA MET A 12 -8.32 19.16 -2.95
C MET A 12 -8.37 19.44 -1.45
N LYS A 13 -8.49 20.69 -1.03
CA LYS A 13 -8.64 21.08 0.39
C LYS A 13 -9.91 20.51 1.00
N GLU A 14 -11.03 20.54 0.28
CA GLU A 14 -12.30 19.93 0.70
C GLU A 14 -12.15 18.42 0.97
N LYS A 15 -11.40 17.71 0.11
CA LYS A 15 -11.15 16.26 0.25
C LYS A 15 -10.10 15.91 1.30
N HIS A 16 -9.31 16.88 1.71
CA HIS A 16 -8.30 16.77 2.77
C HIS A 16 -8.44 17.95 3.73
N PRO A 17 -9.53 18.00 4.50
CA PRO A 17 -9.68 19.04 5.49
C PRO A 17 -8.52 18.98 6.48
N GLN A 18 -8.04 20.15 6.90
CA GLN A 18 -7.09 20.21 8.01
C GLN A 18 -7.80 19.68 9.25
N VAL A 19 -7.27 18.63 9.83
CA VAL A 19 -7.75 18.14 11.12
C VAL A 19 -7.41 19.22 12.13
N GLY A 20 -8.41 19.90 12.67
CA GLY A 20 -8.25 20.85 13.77
C GLY A 20 -7.44 20.18 14.88
N GLY A 21 -6.36 20.84 15.32
CA GLY A 21 -5.37 20.26 16.22
C GLY A 21 -6.00 19.64 17.45
N GLY A 22 -5.88 18.35 17.62
CA GLY A 22 -6.39 17.68 18.81
C GLY A 22 -6.28 16.17 18.85
N GLY A 23 -6.19 15.52 17.73
CA GLY A 23 -6.10 14.07 17.69
C GLY A 23 -4.66 13.55 17.55
N ARG A 24 -3.80 13.75 18.54
CA ARG A 24 -2.58 12.96 18.61
C ARG A 24 -3.03 11.51 18.79
N LEU A 25 -2.82 10.68 17.75
CA LEU A 25 -3.03 9.25 17.89
C LEU A 25 -2.28 8.79 19.13
N GLN A 26 -2.99 8.26 20.12
CA GLN A 26 -2.35 7.60 21.24
C GLN A 26 -1.57 6.43 20.68
N VAL A 27 -0.24 6.56 20.66
CA VAL A 27 0.62 5.45 20.31
C VAL A 27 0.49 4.44 21.46
N PRO A 28 0.17 3.16 21.17
CA PRO A 28 0.21 2.12 22.18
C PRO A 28 1.55 2.16 22.91
N GLY A 29 1.55 1.92 24.22
CA GLY A 29 2.73 2.06 25.08
C GLY A 29 3.98 1.34 24.54
N THR A 30 5.12 1.72 25.04
CA THR A 30 6.48 1.31 24.63
C THR A 30 6.79 -0.18 24.74
N ASP A 31 5.88 -0.99 25.26
CA ASP A 31 6.06 -2.44 25.49
C ASP A 31 5.84 -3.30 24.23
N LEU A 32 5.62 -2.69 23.08
CA LEU A 32 5.51 -3.43 21.83
C LEU A 32 6.89 -3.95 21.39
N PRO A 33 6.97 -5.23 20.93
CA PRO A 33 8.23 -5.79 20.47
C PRO A 33 8.78 -4.96 19.32
N GLN A 34 10.03 -4.52 19.45
CA GLN A 34 10.70 -3.73 18.43
C GLN A 34 10.88 -4.55 17.15
N VAL A 35 10.49 -3.97 16.03
CA VAL A 35 10.67 -4.58 14.71
C VAL A 35 12.04 -4.20 14.18
N SER A 36 12.84 -5.20 13.79
CA SER A 36 14.11 -5.01 13.11
C SER A 36 14.13 -5.75 11.77
N PHE A 37 14.91 -5.21 10.85
CA PHE A 37 15.05 -5.74 9.48
C PHE A 37 16.51 -6.06 9.20
N ALA A 38 16.76 -7.18 8.52
CA ALA A 38 18.06 -7.53 7.98
C ALA A 38 18.35 -6.70 6.70
N GLN A 39 19.63 -6.62 6.32
CA GLN A 39 20.03 -5.95 5.08
C GLN A 39 19.35 -6.57 3.85
N THR A 40 19.14 -7.87 3.85
CA THR A 40 18.42 -8.61 2.79
C THR A 40 16.97 -8.17 2.65
N ASP A 41 16.29 -7.84 3.74
CA ASP A 41 14.90 -7.36 3.73
C ASP A 41 14.82 -5.97 3.11
N VAL A 42 15.76 -5.09 3.48
CA VAL A 42 15.84 -3.73 2.95
C VAL A 42 16.20 -3.74 1.45
N ASP A 43 17.18 -4.53 1.02
CA ASP A 43 17.53 -4.69 -0.40
C ASP A 43 16.34 -5.18 -1.23
N LYS A 44 15.65 -6.23 -0.76
CA LYS A 44 14.42 -6.73 -1.39
C LYS A 44 13.34 -5.66 -1.47
N ALA A 45 13.14 -4.88 -0.41
CA ALA A 45 12.13 -3.82 -0.37
C ALA A 45 12.45 -2.68 -1.36
N VAL A 46 13.73 -2.29 -1.51
CA VAL A 46 14.17 -1.31 -2.51
C VAL A 46 13.89 -1.83 -3.94
N ARG A 47 14.20 -3.09 -4.21
CA ARG A 47 13.95 -3.70 -5.54
C ARG A 47 12.45 -3.80 -5.88
N ARG A 48 11.58 -4.01 -4.88
CA ARG A 48 10.13 -4.12 -5.06
C ARG A 48 9.41 -2.80 -5.33
N PHE A 49 10.08 -1.65 -5.31
CA PHE A 49 9.45 -0.42 -5.77
C PHE A 49 9.18 -0.48 -7.28
N ARG A 50 8.02 -0.01 -7.70
CA ARG A 50 7.71 0.11 -9.12
C ARG A 50 8.63 1.15 -9.75
N ARG A 51 9.17 0.86 -10.95
CA ARG A 51 9.93 1.85 -11.74
C ARG A 51 9.05 3.06 -12.05
N GLY A 52 9.65 4.25 -12.05
CA GLY A 52 8.91 5.49 -12.28
C GLY A 52 8.01 5.93 -11.12
N SER A 53 8.17 5.35 -9.92
CA SER A 53 7.44 5.79 -8.73
C SER A 53 7.71 7.27 -8.44
N ALA A 54 6.65 8.05 -8.21
CA ALA A 54 6.75 9.47 -7.91
C ALA A 54 7.60 9.73 -6.65
N PRO A 55 8.37 10.83 -6.62
CA PRO A 55 9.11 11.26 -5.44
C PRO A 55 8.19 11.82 -4.38
N GLY A 56 8.62 11.76 -3.12
CA GLY A 56 8.02 12.48 -2.02
C GLY A 56 8.40 13.97 -2.02
N PRO A 57 8.16 14.67 -0.88
CA PRO A 57 8.52 16.09 -0.73
C PRO A 57 10.01 16.38 -0.92
N ASP A 58 10.87 15.43 -0.55
CA ASP A 58 12.33 15.50 -0.63
C ASP A 58 12.89 15.28 -2.05
N GLY A 59 12.06 14.96 -3.02
CA GLY A 59 12.49 14.66 -4.38
C GLY A 59 13.15 13.29 -4.57
N LEU A 60 13.40 12.51 -3.51
CA LEU A 60 14.02 11.20 -3.60
C LEU A 60 13.11 10.19 -4.30
N ARG A 61 13.72 9.43 -5.22
CA ARG A 61 13.06 8.34 -5.96
C ARG A 61 13.70 6.98 -5.63
N PRO A 62 12.97 5.88 -5.76
CA PRO A 62 13.54 4.53 -5.59
C PRO A 62 14.74 4.26 -6.49
N GLU A 63 14.78 4.88 -7.66
CA GLU A 63 15.88 4.78 -8.62
C GLU A 63 17.21 5.25 -8.03
N HIS A 64 17.22 6.33 -7.22
CA HIS A 64 18.42 6.82 -6.56
C HIS A 64 19.01 5.78 -5.59
N LEU A 65 18.14 5.10 -4.80
CA LEU A 65 18.58 4.01 -3.94
C LEU A 65 19.11 2.82 -4.75
N ARG A 66 18.45 2.48 -5.86
CA ARG A 66 18.93 1.39 -6.73
C ARG A 66 20.31 1.68 -7.30
N VAL A 67 20.55 2.91 -7.77
CA VAL A 67 21.88 3.32 -8.27
C VAL A 67 22.93 3.20 -7.16
N ALA A 68 22.63 3.69 -5.94
CA ALA A 68 23.54 3.57 -4.81
C ALA A 68 23.86 2.10 -4.46
N LEU A 69 22.89 1.21 -4.58
CA LEU A 69 23.04 -0.23 -4.33
C LEU A 69 23.61 -1.02 -5.53
N GLN A 70 23.83 -0.38 -6.67
CA GLN A 70 24.53 -0.95 -7.83
C GLN A 70 26.04 -0.58 -7.86
N ALA A 71 26.51 0.20 -6.90
CA ALA A 71 27.92 0.58 -6.78
C ALA A 71 28.82 -0.65 -6.60
N ALA A 72 30.13 -0.45 -6.74
CA ALA A 72 31.13 -1.48 -6.50
C ALA A 72 30.96 -2.16 -5.11
N PRO A 73 31.31 -3.43 -4.95
CA PRO A 73 30.92 -4.26 -3.79
C PRO A 73 31.09 -3.58 -2.43
N GLY A 74 32.27 -3.01 -2.14
CA GLY A 74 32.52 -2.39 -0.83
C GLY A 74 31.73 -1.07 -0.61
N ARG A 75 31.36 -0.35 -1.67
CA ARG A 75 30.50 0.85 -1.58
C ARG A 75 29.04 0.43 -1.42
N ARG A 76 28.60 -0.59 -2.14
CA ARG A 76 27.27 -1.18 -2.02
C ARG A 76 27.00 -1.64 -0.59
N GLU A 77 27.94 -2.39 -0.01
CA GLU A 77 27.80 -2.94 1.35
C GLU A 77 27.63 -1.81 2.39
N ARG A 78 28.50 -0.79 2.35
CA ARG A 78 28.37 0.38 3.24
C ARG A 78 27.06 1.12 3.05
N ALA A 79 26.62 1.32 1.82
CA ALA A 79 25.35 1.98 1.52
C ALA A 79 24.16 1.19 2.07
N LEU A 80 24.15 -0.13 1.87
CA LEU A 80 23.09 -1.01 2.36
C LEU A 80 23.08 -1.08 3.89
N GLN A 81 24.24 -1.16 4.52
CA GLN A 81 24.37 -1.14 5.98
C GLN A 81 23.82 0.17 6.56
N SER A 82 24.23 1.31 6.02
CA SER A 82 23.76 2.63 6.48
C SER A 82 22.26 2.81 6.28
N LEU A 83 21.76 2.39 5.13
CA LEU A 83 20.31 2.40 4.84
C LEU A 83 19.54 1.50 5.83
N THR A 84 20.04 0.30 6.11
CA THR A 84 19.42 -0.62 7.06
C THR A 84 19.38 -0.05 8.47
N ARG A 85 20.46 0.60 8.92
CA ARG A 85 20.47 1.28 10.23
C ARG A 85 19.42 2.38 10.30
N LEU A 86 19.33 3.22 9.26
CA LEU A 86 18.32 4.28 9.19
C LEU A 86 16.89 3.71 9.24
N ILE A 87 16.61 2.67 8.46
CA ILE A 87 15.29 2.03 8.40
C ILE A 87 14.92 1.41 9.75
N ASN A 88 15.86 0.76 10.42
CA ASN A 88 15.63 0.18 11.74
C ASN A 88 15.42 1.27 12.81
N MET A 89 16.17 2.35 12.77
CA MET A 89 15.98 3.51 13.66
C MET A 89 14.57 4.10 13.49
N MET A 90 14.14 4.30 12.24
CA MET A 90 12.79 4.79 11.93
C MET A 90 11.70 3.82 12.39
N ALA A 91 11.90 2.52 12.19
CA ALA A 91 10.94 1.49 12.59
C ALA A 91 10.79 1.36 14.12
N ALA A 92 11.87 1.63 14.85
CA ALA A 92 11.89 1.66 16.30
C ALA A 92 11.33 2.96 16.91
N GLY A 93 10.92 3.94 16.07
CA GLY A 93 10.46 5.25 16.56
C GLY A 93 11.59 6.19 17.01
N GLY A 94 12.85 5.86 16.72
CA GLY A 94 14.02 6.64 17.13
C GLY A 94 14.30 7.88 16.28
N VAL A 95 13.30 8.39 15.57
CA VAL A 95 13.43 9.63 14.79
C VAL A 95 13.23 10.83 15.73
N PRO A 96 14.16 11.81 15.75
CA PRO A 96 14.00 13.03 16.55
C PRO A 96 12.70 13.78 16.17
N ASP A 97 12.04 14.37 17.16
CA ASP A 97 10.75 15.08 16.97
C ASP A 97 10.87 16.23 15.97
N GLU A 98 12.02 16.88 15.86
CA GLU A 98 12.30 17.96 14.91
C GLU A 98 12.35 17.46 13.45
N VAL A 99 12.72 16.19 13.23
CA VAL A 99 12.86 15.57 11.91
C VAL A 99 11.59 14.82 11.51
N ALA A 100 10.83 14.32 12.46
CA ALA A 100 9.64 13.51 12.24
C ALA A 100 8.61 14.14 11.30
N PRO A 101 8.26 15.44 11.36
CA PRO A 101 7.32 16.08 10.46
C PRO A 101 7.75 16.03 8.99
N TYR A 102 9.05 16.17 8.71
CA TYR A 102 9.59 16.11 7.35
C TYR A 102 9.52 14.70 6.76
N LEU A 103 9.73 13.68 7.57
CA LEU A 103 9.60 12.28 7.15
C LEU A 103 8.13 11.83 7.04
N ALA A 104 7.27 12.37 7.91
CA ALA A 104 5.83 12.10 7.89
C ALA A 104 5.12 12.80 6.73
N GLY A 105 5.69 13.90 6.21
CA GLY A 105 5.12 14.71 5.14
C GLY A 105 4.84 13.92 3.86
N ALA A 106 3.88 14.42 3.09
CA ALA A 106 3.54 13.87 1.78
C ALA A 106 3.24 14.99 0.79
N ARG A 107 3.62 14.77 -0.48
CA ARG A 107 3.22 15.65 -1.58
C ARG A 107 1.86 15.20 -2.10
N LEU A 108 0.91 16.13 -2.13
CA LEU A 108 -0.42 15.88 -2.63
C LEU A 108 -0.48 16.13 -4.15
N HIS A 109 -0.92 15.12 -4.88
CA HIS A 109 -1.12 15.18 -6.33
C HIS A 109 -2.60 15.06 -6.67
N ALA A 110 -3.11 15.95 -7.53
CA ALA A 110 -4.44 15.84 -8.09
C ALA A 110 -4.42 15.02 -9.38
N THR A 111 -5.20 13.94 -9.44
CA THR A 111 -5.38 13.14 -10.66
C THR A 111 -6.84 13.18 -11.09
N LYS A 112 -7.08 13.26 -12.41
CA LYS A 112 -8.44 13.22 -12.98
C LYS A 112 -9.01 11.79 -12.86
N LYS A 113 -10.26 11.66 -12.44
CA LYS A 113 -11.01 10.40 -12.50
C LYS A 113 -11.58 10.19 -13.90
N LYS A 114 -11.74 8.94 -14.33
CA LYS A 114 -12.43 8.62 -15.59
C LYS A 114 -13.89 9.07 -15.60
N SER A 115 -14.55 9.05 -14.44
CA SER A 115 -15.93 9.48 -14.23
C SER A 115 -16.10 10.99 -13.97
N GLY A 116 -15.05 11.79 -14.18
CA GLY A 116 -15.02 13.21 -13.82
C GLY A 116 -14.59 13.44 -12.36
N GLY A 117 -14.17 14.68 -12.06
CA GLY A 117 -13.69 15.10 -10.74
C GLY A 117 -12.24 14.70 -10.44
N LEU A 118 -11.78 14.98 -9.22
CA LEU A 118 -10.40 14.81 -8.78
C LEU A 118 -10.26 13.67 -7.78
N ARG A 119 -9.12 12.97 -7.90
CA ARG A 119 -8.63 12.00 -6.92
C ARG A 119 -7.34 12.54 -6.31
N PRO A 120 -7.33 12.86 -5.01
CA PRO A 120 -6.11 13.21 -4.31
C PRO A 120 -5.25 11.96 -4.09
N ILE A 121 -3.95 12.08 -4.39
CA ILE A 121 -2.96 11.03 -4.13
C ILE A 121 -1.83 11.66 -3.32
N ALA A 122 -1.67 11.24 -2.08
CA ALA A 122 -0.58 11.67 -1.22
C ALA A 122 0.64 10.76 -1.43
N VAL A 123 1.75 11.34 -1.89
CA VAL A 123 3.01 10.63 -2.07
C VAL A 123 3.95 11.00 -0.92
N GLY A 124 4.11 10.09 0.03
CA GLY A 124 4.97 10.27 1.18
C GLY A 124 6.46 10.16 0.87
N ASN A 125 7.28 10.59 1.84
CA ASN A 125 8.73 10.47 1.81
C ASN A 125 9.17 9.03 1.47
N LEU A 126 10.26 8.90 0.70
CA LEU A 126 10.74 7.60 0.23
C LEU A 126 11.16 6.69 1.38
N MET A 127 11.82 7.22 2.40
CA MET A 127 12.29 6.41 3.55
C MET A 127 11.10 5.85 4.34
N ARG A 128 10.07 6.66 4.62
CA ARG A 128 8.83 6.19 5.26
C ARG A 128 8.14 5.08 4.45
N ARG A 129 8.09 5.23 3.12
CA ARG A 129 7.52 4.22 2.22
C ARG A 129 8.35 2.93 2.23
N LEU A 130 9.67 3.03 2.38
CA LEU A 130 10.57 1.88 2.48
C LEU A 130 10.36 1.13 3.80
N VAL A 131 10.29 1.84 4.93
CA VAL A 131 9.91 1.24 6.23
C VAL A 131 8.58 0.50 6.11
N GLY A 132 7.54 1.15 5.58
CA GLY A 132 6.23 0.51 5.39
C GLY A 132 6.29 -0.75 4.52
N LYS A 133 7.13 -0.79 3.49
CA LYS A 133 7.34 -1.99 2.67
C LYS A 133 8.03 -3.12 3.44
N CYS A 134 9.00 -2.80 4.27
CA CYS A 134 9.68 -3.77 5.14
C CYS A 134 8.69 -4.35 6.16
N CYS A 135 7.92 -3.49 6.84
CA CYS A 135 6.88 -3.92 7.79
C CYS A 135 5.83 -4.81 7.11
N ALA A 136 5.29 -4.38 5.97
CA ALA A 136 4.28 -5.15 5.23
C ALA A 136 4.81 -6.53 4.81
N ALA A 137 6.06 -6.62 4.35
CA ALA A 137 6.67 -7.89 3.98
C ALA A 137 6.83 -8.82 5.20
N LYS A 138 7.15 -8.28 6.37
CA LYS A 138 7.35 -9.08 7.59
C LYS A 138 6.06 -9.66 8.16
N VAL A 139 4.92 -8.99 7.97
CA VAL A 139 3.63 -9.46 8.48
C VAL A 139 2.80 -10.21 7.46
N GLN A 140 3.24 -10.28 6.20
CA GLN A 140 2.46 -10.79 5.08
C GLN A 140 1.95 -12.21 5.30
N ASP A 141 2.81 -13.14 5.73
CA ASP A 141 2.45 -14.54 5.91
C ASP A 141 1.48 -14.73 7.10
N ARG A 142 1.71 -14.00 8.19
CA ARG A 142 0.79 -14.00 9.34
C ARG A 142 -0.56 -13.41 8.98
N ALA A 143 -0.57 -12.32 8.22
CA ALA A 143 -1.80 -11.70 7.75
C ALA A 143 -2.56 -12.63 6.79
N ALA A 144 -1.86 -13.30 5.87
CA ALA A 144 -2.46 -14.28 4.98
C ALA A 144 -3.11 -15.43 5.75
N ALA A 145 -2.42 -15.99 6.76
CA ALA A 145 -2.95 -17.06 7.60
C ALA A 145 -4.17 -16.62 8.43
N LEU A 146 -4.11 -15.39 8.99
CA LEU A 146 -5.20 -14.84 9.82
C LEU A 146 -6.47 -14.57 8.99
N PHE A 147 -6.29 -14.04 7.77
CA PHE A 147 -7.43 -13.63 6.94
C PHE A 147 -7.99 -14.74 6.05
N SER A 148 -7.26 -15.84 5.84
CA SER A 148 -7.73 -16.99 5.10
C SER A 148 -8.81 -17.75 5.90
N PRO A 149 -9.86 -18.28 5.24
CA PRO A 149 -10.18 -18.20 3.81
C PRO A 149 -11.05 -17.00 3.43
N HIS A 150 -11.40 -16.11 4.37
CA HIS A 150 -12.42 -15.08 4.19
C HIS A 150 -11.94 -13.86 3.40
N GLN A 151 -10.66 -13.53 3.49
CA GLN A 151 -10.05 -12.39 2.78
C GLN A 151 -8.84 -12.87 1.98
N LEU A 152 -9.03 -13.11 0.69
CA LEU A 152 -8.00 -13.61 -0.22
C LEU A 152 -7.14 -12.51 -0.87
N GLY A 153 -7.48 -11.23 -0.65
CA GLY A 153 -6.74 -10.09 -1.21
C GLY A 153 -5.45 -9.76 -0.47
N VAL A 154 -5.18 -10.39 0.67
CA VAL A 154 -4.00 -10.13 1.51
C VAL A 154 -3.09 -11.34 1.52
N GLY A 155 -1.87 -11.17 0.99
CA GLY A 155 -0.81 -12.19 1.05
C GLY A 155 -1.02 -13.44 0.19
N ILE A 156 -2.16 -13.62 -0.46
CA ILE A 156 -2.48 -14.81 -1.27
C ILE A 156 -2.26 -14.50 -2.75
N ARG A 157 -1.39 -15.27 -3.38
CA ARG A 157 -1.13 -15.15 -4.82
C ARG A 157 -2.39 -15.52 -5.60
N GLY A 158 -2.83 -14.64 -6.52
CA GLY A 158 -4.05 -14.87 -7.30
C GLY A 158 -5.35 -14.78 -6.49
N GLY A 159 -5.32 -14.25 -5.25
CA GLY A 159 -6.49 -14.18 -4.39
C GLY A 159 -7.67 -13.42 -4.99
N CYS A 160 -7.42 -12.32 -5.70
CA CYS A 160 -8.47 -11.57 -6.40
C CYS A 160 -9.10 -12.40 -7.53
N GLU A 161 -8.30 -13.15 -8.29
CA GLU A 161 -8.75 -14.05 -9.34
C GLU A 161 -9.59 -15.19 -8.75
N ALA A 162 -9.14 -15.77 -7.64
CA ALA A 162 -9.89 -16.82 -6.93
C ALA A 162 -11.28 -16.32 -6.49
N ILE A 163 -11.40 -15.08 -5.98
CA ILE A 163 -12.68 -14.47 -5.61
C ILE A 163 -13.58 -14.33 -6.84
N VAL A 164 -13.05 -13.82 -7.95
CA VAL A 164 -13.82 -13.65 -9.21
C VAL A 164 -14.30 -14.99 -9.73
N HIS A 165 -13.45 -16.01 -9.78
CA HIS A 165 -13.82 -17.35 -10.23
C HIS A 165 -14.85 -18.01 -9.31
N SER A 166 -14.72 -17.85 -8.00
CA SER A 166 -15.68 -18.38 -7.02
C SER A 166 -17.05 -17.72 -7.18
N ALA A 167 -17.09 -16.38 -7.29
CA ALA A 167 -18.32 -15.64 -7.53
C ALA A 167 -18.99 -16.06 -8.85
N LYS A 168 -18.21 -16.18 -9.94
CA LYS A 168 -18.70 -16.66 -11.24
C LYS A 168 -19.29 -18.06 -11.14
N LYS A 169 -18.61 -18.98 -10.46
CA LYS A 169 -19.10 -20.36 -10.27
C LYS A 169 -20.42 -20.40 -9.52
N VAL A 170 -20.55 -19.62 -8.44
CA VAL A 170 -21.80 -19.55 -7.64
C VAL A 170 -22.93 -18.96 -8.48
N LEU A 171 -22.70 -17.89 -9.23
CA LEU A 171 -23.71 -17.28 -10.10
C LEU A 171 -24.18 -18.22 -11.20
N VAL A 172 -23.26 -18.89 -11.90
CA VAL A 172 -23.59 -19.87 -12.94
C VAL A 172 -24.39 -21.04 -12.34
N HIS A 173 -23.94 -21.58 -11.19
CA HIS A 173 -24.65 -22.70 -10.55
C HIS A 173 -26.07 -22.32 -10.11
N ARG A 174 -26.26 -21.13 -9.53
CA ARG A 174 -27.59 -20.63 -9.16
C ARG A 174 -28.47 -20.38 -10.37
N PHE A 175 -27.92 -19.83 -11.45
CA PHE A 175 -28.65 -19.62 -12.70
C PHE A 175 -29.13 -20.93 -13.30
N TRP A 176 -28.26 -21.94 -13.42
CA TRP A 176 -28.66 -23.26 -13.92
C TRP A 176 -29.69 -23.93 -13.02
N LYS A 177 -29.59 -23.80 -11.70
CA LYS A 177 -30.57 -24.32 -10.76
C LYS A 177 -31.96 -23.66 -10.93
N LEU A 178 -31.97 -22.35 -11.17
CA LEU A 178 -33.22 -21.62 -11.47
C LEU A 178 -33.84 -22.06 -12.82
N VAL A 179 -33.02 -22.17 -13.86
CA VAL A 179 -33.45 -22.64 -15.18
C VAL A 179 -34.05 -24.05 -15.11
N MET A 180 -33.39 -24.95 -14.38
CA MET A 180 -33.88 -26.32 -14.22
C MET A 180 -35.20 -26.38 -13.40
N LEU A 181 -35.38 -25.53 -12.39
CA LEU A 181 -36.61 -25.43 -11.61
C LEU A 181 -37.77 -24.85 -12.44
N THR A 182 -37.49 -23.86 -13.30
CA THR A 182 -38.50 -23.30 -14.19
C THR A 182 -38.88 -24.29 -15.31
N SER A 183 -37.91 -25.03 -15.85
CA SER A 183 -38.14 -26.06 -16.88
C SER A 183 -39.00 -27.21 -16.35
N ARG A 184 -38.78 -27.63 -15.09
CA ARG A 184 -39.60 -28.68 -14.46
C ARG A 184 -41.05 -28.25 -14.19
N LYS A 185 -41.32 -26.94 -14.02
CA LYS A 185 -42.69 -26.42 -13.90
C LYS A 185 -43.41 -26.29 -15.22
N LEU A 186 -42.72 -26.24 -16.35
CA LEU A 186 -43.31 -26.15 -17.70
C LEU A 186 -43.75 -27.52 -18.27
N VAL A 187 -43.32 -28.63 -17.66
CA VAL A 187 -43.65 -30.00 -18.13
C VAL A 187 -44.87 -30.60 -17.41
N LEU A 188 -45.46 -29.87 -16.48
CA LEU A 188 -46.66 -30.35 -15.70
C LEU A 188 -47.88 -29.45 -15.95
N VAL A 189 -48.30 -29.28 -17.23
CA VAL A 189 -49.66 -28.92 -17.59
C VAL A 189 -50.15 -30.02 -18.49
N PRO A 190 -50.88 -31.04 -17.99
CA PRO A 190 -51.68 -31.93 -18.86
C PRO A 190 -52.87 -31.13 -19.39
N LEU A 191 -53.12 -31.25 -20.68
CA LEU A 191 -54.34 -30.85 -21.37
C LEU A 191 -55.52 -31.66 -20.84
#